data_8ce65a5260cbfa24884b1f37b43ba56f
#
_entry.id   8ce65a5260cbfa24884b1f37b43ba56f
#
_cell.length_a   1.000
_cell.length_b   1.000
_cell.length_c   1.000
_cell.angle_alpha   90.00
_cell.angle_beta   90.00
_cell.angle_gamma   90.00
#
_symmetry.space_group_name_H-M   'P 1'
#
loop_
_entity.id
_entity.type
_entity.pdbx_description
1 polymer ?
#
loop_
_entity_poly.entity_id
_entity_poly.type
_entity_poly.pdbx_seq_one_letter_code
_entity_poly.pdbx_strand_id
1 'polypeptide(L)'
;MIGIVGGMGSYAGTDLLNKVFDNTIVNNDQDHLDTVLLSMPSGIEDRTEFLIGKVKINPAFAIVEVLLKLQSVGAKVAGISCNTAHSKEIFNTVLFELNKKKSSIKVLNMIEETVSFITKNYPSINKVGVLSTTGTYKFGIYKKPLIAKGFDVIVPPIEMQEKLIHPAIYNPVYGIKSNSNPIHSQARENLMHGVSFLKDKGAQAIILGCTEIPLAITEKSLSGMVTIDPANVLARALINIINPDKLKSFKN
;
A
#
# COMPACT_ATOMS: atom_id res chain seq x y z
N MET A 1 -9.32 13.13 -13.50
CA MET A 1 -9.58 11.68 -13.32
C MET A 1 -8.39 11.04 -12.57
N ILE A 2 -8.68 10.21 -11.58
CA ILE A 2 -7.71 9.38 -10.84
C ILE A 2 -7.56 8.03 -11.53
N GLY A 3 -6.33 7.54 -11.68
CA GLY A 3 -6.03 6.20 -12.14
C GLY A 3 -5.57 5.28 -11.01
N ILE A 4 -5.99 4.02 -11.02
CA ILE A 4 -5.55 3.00 -10.08
C ILE A 4 -4.96 1.82 -10.83
N VAL A 5 -3.70 1.51 -10.56
CA VAL A 5 -3.05 0.27 -11.03
C VAL A 5 -3.37 -0.83 -10.03
N GLY A 6 -4.26 -1.73 -10.42
CA GLY A 6 -4.69 -2.90 -9.65
C GLY A 6 -4.05 -4.20 -10.12
N GLY A 7 -4.51 -5.32 -9.55
CA GLY A 7 -4.04 -6.66 -9.90
C GLY A 7 -2.83 -7.17 -9.10
N MET A 8 -2.41 -6.43 -8.06
CA MET A 8 -1.23 -6.76 -7.27
C MET A 8 -1.45 -6.88 -5.74
N GLY A 9 -2.59 -7.33 -5.16
CA GLY A 9 -3.66 -8.11 -5.74
C GLY A 9 -4.87 -7.31 -6.24
N SER A 10 -5.81 -8.10 -6.73
CA SER A 10 -7.03 -7.56 -7.32
C SER A 10 -7.90 -6.86 -6.28
N TYR A 11 -8.13 -7.48 -5.13
CA TYR A 11 -8.89 -6.87 -4.03
C TYR A 11 -8.23 -5.60 -3.46
N ALA A 12 -6.90 -5.52 -3.46
CA ALA A 12 -6.19 -4.31 -3.06
C ALA A 12 -6.48 -3.12 -3.98
N GLY A 13 -6.69 -3.37 -5.29
CA GLY A 13 -7.10 -2.34 -6.23
C GLY A 13 -8.51 -1.83 -5.95
N THR A 14 -9.45 -2.74 -5.70
CA THR A 14 -10.83 -2.39 -5.33
C THR A 14 -10.89 -1.67 -3.99
N ASP A 15 -10.10 -2.10 -3.01
CA ASP A 15 -10.00 -1.45 -1.71
C ASP A 15 -9.50 0.00 -1.82
N LEU A 16 -8.46 0.25 -2.65
CA LEU A 16 -7.99 1.61 -2.93
C LEU A 16 -9.08 2.46 -3.61
N LEU A 17 -9.85 1.88 -4.54
CA LEU A 17 -10.98 2.57 -5.18
C LEU A 17 -12.04 2.96 -4.16
N ASN A 18 -12.46 2.04 -3.29
CA ASN A 18 -13.42 2.31 -2.23
C ASN A 18 -12.91 3.43 -1.30
N LYS A 19 -11.62 3.40 -0.93
CA LYS A 19 -11.00 4.45 -0.10
C LYS A 19 -10.96 5.82 -0.78
N VAL A 20 -10.87 5.88 -2.11
CA VAL A 20 -11.06 7.16 -2.84
C VAL A 20 -12.50 7.66 -2.65
N PHE A 21 -13.50 6.80 -2.79
CA PHE A 21 -14.90 7.18 -2.58
C PHE A 21 -15.16 7.58 -1.12
N ASP A 22 -14.68 6.78 -0.16
CA ASP A 22 -14.88 7.03 1.27
C ASP A 22 -14.26 8.34 1.77
N ASN A 23 -13.15 8.79 1.15
CA ASN A 23 -12.46 10.02 1.51
C ASN A 23 -12.91 11.24 0.69
N THR A 24 -13.81 11.08 -0.29
CA THR A 24 -14.34 12.20 -1.10
C THR A 24 -15.58 12.80 -0.47
N ILE A 25 -15.66 14.13 -0.37
CA ILE A 25 -16.87 14.86 0.04
C ILE A 25 -17.88 14.81 -1.09
N VAL A 26 -19.05 14.23 -0.83
CA VAL A 26 -20.13 14.05 -1.81
C VAL A 26 -21.49 14.28 -1.18
N ASN A 27 -22.44 14.78 -1.95
CA ASN A 27 -23.85 14.88 -1.61
C ASN A 27 -24.72 13.98 -2.51
N ASN A 28 -24.20 13.62 -3.69
CA ASN A 28 -24.86 12.76 -4.68
C ASN A 28 -23.79 12.05 -5.53
N ASP A 29 -24.21 11.16 -6.42
CA ASP A 29 -23.31 10.35 -7.26
C ASP A 29 -22.39 11.21 -8.13
N GLN A 30 -22.89 12.33 -8.66
CA GLN A 30 -22.17 13.22 -9.57
C GLN A 30 -21.06 14.02 -8.88
N ASP A 31 -21.06 14.02 -7.55
CA ASP A 31 -20.03 14.68 -6.76
C ASP A 31 -18.74 13.86 -6.63
N HIS A 32 -18.80 12.55 -6.91
CA HIS A 32 -17.61 11.71 -6.88
C HIS A 32 -16.57 12.12 -7.92
N LEU A 33 -15.29 11.88 -7.61
CA LEU A 33 -14.21 12.11 -8.56
C LEU A 33 -14.16 10.99 -9.60
N ASP A 34 -14.04 11.36 -10.86
CA ASP A 34 -13.81 10.38 -11.93
C ASP A 34 -12.61 9.51 -11.60
N THR A 35 -12.81 8.20 -11.53
CA THR A 35 -11.78 7.24 -11.17
C THR A 35 -11.84 6.02 -12.08
N VAL A 36 -10.69 5.57 -12.53
CA VAL A 36 -10.55 4.35 -13.33
C VAL A 36 -9.58 3.38 -12.67
N LEU A 37 -10.03 2.14 -12.46
CA LEU A 37 -9.21 1.03 -11.97
C LEU A 37 -8.94 0.06 -13.12
N LEU A 38 -7.67 -0.21 -13.40
CA LEU A 38 -7.27 -1.31 -14.27
C LEU A 38 -6.61 -2.41 -13.45
N SER A 39 -7.29 -3.54 -13.34
CA SER A 39 -6.79 -4.74 -12.66
C SER A 39 -6.29 -5.75 -13.68
N MET A 40 -4.97 -5.89 -13.84
CA MET A 40 -4.33 -6.74 -14.84
C MET A 40 -3.32 -7.71 -14.19
N PRO A 41 -3.79 -8.68 -13.36
CA PRO A 41 -2.90 -9.51 -12.55
C PRO A 41 -2.02 -10.46 -13.38
N SER A 42 -2.52 -10.98 -14.49
CA SER A 42 -1.83 -12.00 -15.30
C SER A 42 -0.57 -11.50 -16.01
N GLY A 43 -0.45 -10.17 -16.19
CA GLY A 43 0.69 -9.57 -16.89
C GLY A 43 1.77 -9.00 -15.98
N ILE A 44 1.56 -8.99 -14.65
CA ILE A 44 2.47 -8.32 -13.71
C ILE A 44 3.14 -9.37 -12.80
N GLU A 45 4.43 -9.58 -13.00
CA GLU A 45 5.24 -10.50 -12.19
C GLU A 45 5.19 -10.18 -10.69
N ASP A 46 5.37 -11.19 -9.82
CA ASP A 46 5.36 -10.97 -8.37
C ASP A 46 6.55 -10.10 -7.94
N ARG A 47 6.24 -9.02 -7.24
CA ARG A 47 7.21 -7.99 -6.81
C ARG A 47 8.17 -8.51 -5.76
N THR A 48 7.70 -9.37 -4.85
CA THR A 48 8.56 -10.01 -3.84
C THR A 48 9.51 -11.01 -4.50
N GLU A 49 9.00 -11.85 -5.40
CA GLU A 49 9.81 -12.84 -6.11
C GLU A 49 10.85 -12.18 -7.02
N PHE A 50 10.50 -11.08 -7.67
CA PHE A 50 11.46 -10.27 -8.41
C PHE A 50 12.58 -9.74 -7.50
N LEU A 51 12.22 -9.10 -6.38
CA LEU A 51 13.20 -8.51 -5.48
C LEU A 51 14.16 -9.54 -4.86
N ILE A 52 13.69 -10.76 -4.59
CA ILE A 52 14.54 -11.85 -4.05
C ILE A 52 15.24 -12.67 -5.15
N GLY A 53 15.12 -12.26 -6.42
CA GLY A 53 15.83 -12.86 -7.55
C GLY A 53 15.26 -14.16 -8.11
N LYS A 54 14.05 -14.56 -7.71
CA LYS A 54 13.36 -15.74 -8.27
C LYS A 54 12.75 -15.48 -9.65
N VAL A 55 12.33 -14.25 -9.91
CA VAL A 55 11.83 -13.78 -11.19
C VAL A 55 12.80 -12.76 -11.76
N LYS A 56 13.10 -12.87 -13.06
CA LYS A 56 14.10 -12.00 -13.72
C LYS A 56 13.48 -10.75 -14.36
N ILE A 57 12.21 -10.83 -14.76
CA ILE A 57 11.52 -9.72 -15.43
C ILE A 57 11.07 -8.71 -14.38
N ASN A 58 11.52 -7.45 -14.53
CA ASN A 58 11.09 -6.39 -13.63
C ASN A 58 9.59 -6.08 -13.86
N PRO A 59 8.74 -6.21 -12.83
CA PRO A 59 7.31 -5.90 -12.94
C PRO A 59 7.01 -4.44 -13.32
N ALA A 60 7.98 -3.56 -13.21
CA ALA A 60 7.87 -2.16 -13.62
C ALA A 60 7.40 -2.00 -15.07
N PHE A 61 7.86 -2.84 -15.98
CA PHE A 61 7.48 -2.73 -17.40
C PHE A 61 5.98 -2.95 -17.61
N ALA A 62 5.42 -3.98 -17.00
CA ALA A 62 3.98 -4.23 -17.06
C ALA A 62 3.16 -3.14 -16.32
N ILE A 63 3.66 -2.64 -15.20
CA ILE A 63 3.05 -1.52 -14.46
C ILE A 63 2.99 -0.27 -15.36
N VAL A 64 4.05 0.03 -16.10
CA VAL A 64 4.11 1.16 -17.06
C VAL A 64 3.04 1.01 -18.14
N GLU A 65 2.88 -0.18 -18.73
CA GLU A 65 1.84 -0.40 -19.73
C GLU A 65 0.41 -0.16 -19.18
N VAL A 66 0.16 -0.54 -17.91
CA VAL A 66 -1.11 -0.22 -17.25
C VAL A 66 -1.26 1.28 -17.04
N LEU A 67 -0.20 1.98 -16.59
CA LEU A 67 -0.21 3.44 -16.40
C LEU A 67 -0.49 4.20 -17.70
N LEU A 68 0.08 3.76 -18.82
CA LEU A 68 -0.16 4.37 -20.13
C LEU A 68 -1.61 4.16 -20.60
N LYS A 69 -2.19 2.98 -20.33
CA LYS A 69 -3.62 2.74 -20.59
C LYS A 69 -4.51 3.64 -19.71
N LEU A 70 -4.16 3.82 -18.44
CA LEU A 70 -4.86 4.77 -17.56
C LEU A 70 -4.77 6.20 -18.09
N GLN A 71 -3.60 6.61 -18.56
CA GLN A 71 -3.41 7.92 -19.19
C GLN A 71 -4.25 8.07 -20.46
N SER A 72 -4.32 7.05 -21.32
CA SER A 72 -5.07 7.12 -22.59
C SER A 72 -6.58 7.31 -22.39
N VAL A 73 -7.12 6.90 -21.24
CA VAL A 73 -8.52 7.14 -20.86
C VAL A 73 -8.71 8.40 -20.00
N GLY A 74 -7.66 9.22 -19.84
CA GLY A 74 -7.74 10.55 -19.23
C GLY A 74 -7.30 10.65 -17.78
N ALA A 75 -6.68 9.60 -17.19
CA ALA A 75 -6.10 9.70 -15.86
C ALA A 75 -4.91 10.67 -15.85
N LYS A 76 -4.92 11.64 -14.92
CA LYS A 76 -3.85 12.64 -14.75
C LYS A 76 -2.90 12.29 -13.61
N VAL A 77 -3.39 11.61 -12.60
CA VAL A 77 -2.63 11.09 -11.46
C VAL A 77 -2.99 9.64 -11.24
N ALA A 78 -2.02 8.83 -10.84
CA ALA A 78 -2.25 7.42 -10.55
C ALA A 78 -1.60 6.96 -9.23
N GLY A 79 -2.27 5.98 -8.61
CA GLY A 79 -1.77 5.22 -7.48
C GLY A 79 -1.55 3.75 -7.87
N ILE A 80 -0.48 3.16 -7.35
CA ILE A 80 -0.18 1.74 -7.50
C ILE A 80 -0.59 1.03 -6.21
N SER A 81 -1.60 0.16 -6.26
CA SER A 81 -2.13 -0.54 -5.08
C SER A 81 -1.23 -1.70 -4.62
N CYS A 82 0.06 -1.41 -4.38
CA CYS A 82 1.03 -2.40 -3.94
C CYS A 82 2.23 -1.74 -3.25
N ASN A 83 2.44 -2.02 -1.96
CA ASN A 83 3.58 -1.48 -1.22
C ASN A 83 4.92 -1.89 -1.82
N THR A 84 5.09 -3.17 -2.15
CA THR A 84 6.36 -3.73 -2.68
C THR A 84 6.74 -3.15 -4.05
N ALA A 85 5.76 -2.70 -4.85
CA ALA A 85 6.02 -2.03 -6.12
C ALA A 85 6.72 -0.67 -5.97
N HIS A 86 6.73 -0.11 -4.75
CA HIS A 86 7.44 1.13 -4.43
C HIS A 86 8.87 0.91 -3.93
N SER A 87 9.43 -0.31 -4.08
CA SER A 87 10.88 -0.50 -3.93
C SER A 87 11.63 0.35 -4.95
N LYS A 88 12.86 0.77 -4.60
CA LYS A 88 13.67 1.59 -5.51
C LYS A 88 13.89 0.91 -6.87
N GLU A 89 14.10 -0.41 -6.87
CA GLU A 89 14.37 -1.23 -8.04
C GLU A 89 13.18 -1.26 -9.02
N ILE A 90 11.97 -1.22 -8.50
CA ILE A 90 10.75 -1.24 -9.31
C ILE A 90 10.29 0.19 -9.61
N PHE A 91 10.10 1.02 -8.59
CA PHE A 91 9.48 2.33 -8.75
C PHE A 91 10.32 3.30 -9.58
N ASN A 92 11.65 3.32 -9.38
CA ASN A 92 12.53 4.14 -10.21
C ASN A 92 12.50 3.69 -11.68
N THR A 93 12.40 2.38 -11.94
CA THR A 93 12.24 1.87 -13.31
C THR A 93 10.89 2.32 -13.91
N VAL A 94 9.80 2.31 -13.12
CA VAL A 94 8.51 2.87 -13.57
C VAL A 94 8.65 4.32 -13.98
N LEU A 95 9.24 5.17 -13.13
CA LEU A 95 9.42 6.59 -13.42
C LEU A 95 10.32 6.83 -14.64
N PHE A 96 11.41 6.07 -14.75
CA PHE A 96 12.33 6.15 -15.89
C PHE A 96 11.63 5.80 -17.20
N GLU A 97 10.89 4.69 -17.26
CA GLU A 97 10.20 4.25 -18.48
C GLU A 97 9.04 5.19 -18.86
N LEU A 98 8.29 5.74 -17.89
CA LEU A 98 7.28 6.76 -18.16
C LEU A 98 7.91 8.03 -18.77
N ASN A 99 9.03 8.49 -18.22
CA ASN A 99 9.76 9.64 -18.76
C ASN A 99 10.26 9.38 -20.19
N LYS A 100 10.84 8.21 -20.45
CA LYS A 100 11.27 7.79 -21.79
C LYS A 100 10.13 7.78 -22.80
N LYS A 101 8.93 7.38 -22.38
CA LYS A 101 7.71 7.38 -23.19
C LYS A 101 7.01 8.76 -23.21
N LYS A 102 7.61 9.81 -22.62
CA LYS A 102 7.05 11.17 -22.51
C LYS A 102 5.65 11.19 -21.92
N SER A 103 5.38 10.31 -20.96
CA SER A 103 4.10 10.25 -20.27
C SER A 103 3.90 11.46 -19.35
N SER A 104 2.70 12.02 -19.32
CA SER A 104 2.32 13.13 -18.46
C SER A 104 1.62 12.67 -17.17
N ILE A 105 1.36 11.37 -16.99
CA ILE A 105 0.69 10.84 -15.81
C ILE A 105 1.58 10.98 -14.57
N LYS A 106 1.07 11.63 -13.53
CA LYS A 106 1.77 11.73 -12.25
C LYS A 106 1.52 10.45 -11.44
N VAL A 107 2.57 9.77 -11.00
CA VAL A 107 2.45 8.59 -10.13
C VAL A 107 2.88 8.96 -8.72
N LEU A 108 2.02 8.74 -7.72
CA LEU A 108 2.33 9.01 -6.32
C LEU A 108 3.08 7.83 -5.69
N ASN A 109 4.07 8.15 -4.85
CA ASN A 109 4.78 7.15 -4.07
C ASN A 109 4.06 6.88 -2.75
N MET A 110 3.38 5.74 -2.64
CA MET A 110 2.61 5.33 -1.46
C MET A 110 3.46 5.38 -0.17
N ILE A 111 4.74 5.03 -0.25
CA ILE A 111 5.62 4.98 0.92
C ILE A 111 5.94 6.40 1.42
N GLU A 112 6.29 7.29 0.50
CA GLU A 112 6.58 8.70 0.82
C GLU A 112 5.35 9.40 1.36
N GLU A 113 4.18 9.19 0.75
CA GLU A 113 2.90 9.73 1.23
C GLU A 113 2.60 9.21 2.64
N THR A 114 2.81 7.92 2.92
CA THR A 114 2.58 7.33 4.24
C THR A 114 3.50 7.94 5.30
N VAL A 115 4.79 8.06 5.01
CA VAL A 115 5.75 8.63 5.95
C VAL A 115 5.45 10.12 6.22
N SER A 116 5.12 10.87 5.16
CA SER A 116 4.71 12.28 5.26
C SER A 116 3.43 12.43 6.08
N PHE A 117 2.46 11.55 5.86
CA PHE A 117 1.19 11.54 6.60
C PHE A 117 1.39 11.32 8.11
N ILE A 118 2.23 10.35 8.50
CA ILE A 118 2.54 10.08 9.91
C ILE A 118 3.22 11.31 10.53
N THR A 119 4.24 11.85 9.86
CA THR A 119 4.98 13.02 10.34
C THR A 119 4.07 14.23 10.59
N LYS A 120 3.10 14.44 9.68
CA LYS A 120 2.19 15.60 9.75
C LYS A 120 1.08 15.42 10.78
N ASN A 121 0.46 14.24 10.82
CA ASN A 121 -0.78 14.04 11.58
C ASN A 121 -0.56 13.42 12.97
N TYR A 122 0.62 12.86 13.22
CA TYR A 122 0.96 12.22 14.49
C TYR A 122 2.34 12.63 15.02
N PRO A 123 2.53 13.95 15.31
CA PRO A 123 3.84 14.49 15.68
C PRO A 123 4.39 13.95 17.01
N SER A 124 3.53 13.36 17.86
CA SER A 124 3.94 12.72 19.12
C SER A 124 4.40 11.27 18.96
N ILE A 125 4.17 10.65 17.80
CA ILE A 125 4.62 9.30 17.52
C ILE A 125 6.10 9.35 17.10
N ASN A 126 6.92 8.56 17.76
CA ASN A 126 8.34 8.40 17.42
C ASN A 126 8.72 6.92 17.19
N LYS A 127 7.87 5.98 17.60
CA LYS A 127 8.13 4.55 17.48
C LYS A 127 7.04 3.85 16.65
N VAL A 128 7.42 3.35 15.46
CA VAL A 128 6.49 2.83 14.45
C VAL A 128 6.78 1.35 14.18
N GLY A 129 5.76 0.51 14.33
CA GLY A 129 5.78 -0.88 13.93
C GLY A 129 5.40 -1.04 12.45
N VAL A 130 5.96 -2.04 11.77
CA VAL A 130 5.60 -2.35 10.37
C VAL A 130 5.30 -3.83 10.22
N LEU A 131 4.10 -4.18 9.75
CA LEU A 131 3.75 -5.50 9.25
C LEU A 131 3.71 -5.46 7.72
N SER A 132 4.42 -6.38 7.05
CA SER A 132 4.54 -6.32 5.59
C SER A 132 4.90 -7.68 4.96
N THR A 133 4.97 -7.73 3.62
CA THR A 133 5.52 -8.89 2.91
C THR A 133 7.02 -9.04 3.15
N THR A 134 7.57 -10.24 2.94
CA THR A 134 9.01 -10.48 3.05
C THR A 134 9.83 -9.60 2.09
N GLY A 135 9.30 -9.27 0.90
CA GLY A 135 9.95 -8.32 -0.01
C GLY A 135 10.06 -6.92 0.61
N THR A 136 8.94 -6.37 1.10
CA THR A 136 8.92 -5.06 1.78
C THR A 136 9.84 -5.05 3.00
N TYR A 137 9.85 -6.14 3.78
CA TYR A 137 10.69 -6.33 4.95
C TYR A 137 12.19 -6.36 4.62
N LYS A 138 12.63 -7.29 3.74
CA LYS A 138 14.07 -7.51 3.43
C LYS A 138 14.71 -6.30 2.75
N PHE A 139 13.97 -5.58 1.91
CA PHE A 139 14.46 -4.38 1.21
C PHE A 139 14.32 -3.10 2.05
N GLY A 140 13.66 -3.18 3.20
CA GLY A 140 13.50 -2.06 4.13
C GLY A 140 12.71 -0.90 3.54
N ILE A 141 11.67 -1.21 2.74
CA ILE A 141 10.91 -0.23 1.95
C ILE A 141 10.29 0.85 2.84
N TYR A 142 9.77 0.49 4.00
CA TYR A 142 9.33 1.43 5.03
C TYR A 142 10.44 1.81 6.00
N LYS A 143 11.26 0.84 6.42
CA LYS A 143 12.25 1.05 7.47
C LYS A 143 13.23 2.19 7.13
N LYS A 144 13.77 2.20 5.92
CA LYS A 144 14.76 3.20 5.50
C LYS A 144 14.20 4.63 5.51
N PRO A 145 13.05 4.94 4.85
CA PRO A 145 12.51 6.29 4.85
C PRO A 145 11.98 6.75 6.21
N LEU A 146 11.45 5.84 7.05
CA LEU A 146 11.04 6.18 8.41
C LEU A 146 12.25 6.57 9.28
N ILE A 147 13.32 5.78 9.27
CA ILE A 147 14.56 6.12 9.99
C ILE A 147 15.13 7.46 9.52
N ALA A 148 15.12 7.72 8.21
CA ALA A 148 15.56 9.01 7.65
C ALA A 148 14.72 10.20 8.13
N LYS A 149 13.51 9.98 8.63
CA LYS A 149 12.63 10.98 9.25
C LYS A 149 12.70 10.99 10.79
N GLY A 150 13.62 10.21 11.39
CA GLY A 150 13.85 10.19 12.83
C GLY A 150 12.96 9.22 13.62
N PHE A 151 12.20 8.34 12.95
CA PHE A 151 11.40 7.34 13.66
C PHE A 151 12.25 6.14 14.11
N ASP A 152 11.97 5.62 15.31
CA ASP A 152 12.38 4.29 15.72
C ASP A 152 11.44 3.26 15.07
N VAL A 153 12.01 2.30 14.34
CA VAL A 153 11.22 1.36 13.52
C VAL A 153 11.35 -0.05 14.01
N ILE A 154 10.21 -0.63 14.42
CA ILE A 154 10.11 -2.01 14.88
C ILE A 154 9.53 -2.87 13.75
N VAL A 155 10.19 -3.98 13.47
CA VAL A 155 9.70 -5.03 12.58
C VAL A 155 9.71 -6.37 13.31
N PRO A 156 8.84 -7.34 13.00
CA PRO A 156 8.90 -8.68 13.56
C PRO A 156 10.27 -9.33 13.31
N PRO A 157 10.75 -10.21 14.19
CA PRO A 157 11.96 -10.98 13.90
C PRO A 157 11.76 -11.84 12.66
N ILE A 158 12.84 -12.16 11.95
CA ILE A 158 12.79 -12.88 10.67
C ILE A 158 12.02 -14.20 10.75
N GLU A 159 12.14 -14.89 11.87
CA GLU A 159 11.42 -16.15 12.09
C GLU A 159 9.90 -15.94 12.13
N MET A 160 9.41 -14.92 12.85
CA MET A 160 7.98 -14.55 12.85
C MET A 160 7.53 -14.04 11.48
N GLN A 161 8.37 -13.26 10.82
CA GLN A 161 8.10 -12.76 9.47
C GLN A 161 7.86 -13.92 8.47
N GLU A 162 8.73 -14.94 8.51
CA GLU A 162 8.67 -16.06 7.56
C GLU A 162 7.63 -17.13 7.94
N LYS A 163 7.40 -17.37 9.24
CA LYS A 163 6.46 -18.41 9.70
C LYS A 163 5.02 -17.93 9.88
N LEU A 164 4.79 -16.64 10.15
CA LEU A 164 3.46 -16.11 10.46
C LEU A 164 3.04 -14.99 9.50
N ILE A 165 3.81 -13.90 9.41
CA ILE A 165 3.35 -12.70 8.71
C ILE A 165 3.30 -12.91 7.19
N HIS A 166 4.36 -13.46 6.60
CA HIS A 166 4.37 -13.74 5.16
C HIS A 166 3.33 -14.80 4.74
N PRO A 167 3.19 -15.93 5.45
CA PRO A 167 2.13 -16.90 5.15
C PRO A 167 0.72 -16.36 5.33
N ALA A 168 0.47 -15.46 6.29
CA ALA A 168 -0.83 -14.79 6.40
C ALA A 168 -1.24 -14.06 5.10
N ILE A 169 -0.26 -13.64 4.30
CA ILE A 169 -0.50 -12.95 3.03
C ILE A 169 -0.49 -13.93 1.84
N TYR A 170 0.48 -14.85 1.79
CA TYR A 170 0.81 -15.64 0.58
C TYR A 170 0.45 -17.13 0.64
N ASN A 171 0.04 -17.67 1.81
CA ASN A 171 -0.29 -19.08 1.90
C ASN A 171 -1.45 -19.42 0.94
N PRO A 172 -1.33 -20.47 0.08
CA PRO A 172 -2.35 -20.78 -0.92
C PRO A 172 -3.68 -21.27 -0.30
N VAL A 173 -3.66 -21.77 0.95
CA VAL A 173 -4.84 -22.32 1.62
C VAL A 173 -5.58 -21.25 2.44
N TYR A 174 -4.86 -20.43 3.21
CA TYR A 174 -5.47 -19.47 4.13
C TYR A 174 -4.99 -18.01 3.94
N GLY A 175 -3.99 -17.78 3.10
CA GLY A 175 -3.42 -16.44 2.90
C GLY A 175 -4.42 -15.47 2.25
N ILE A 176 -4.33 -14.19 2.60
CA ILE A 176 -5.26 -13.16 2.14
C ILE A 176 -5.29 -13.03 0.62
N LYS A 177 -4.16 -13.24 -0.08
CA LYS A 177 -4.11 -13.20 -1.55
C LYS A 177 -4.95 -14.30 -2.21
N SER A 178 -5.05 -15.45 -1.58
CA SER A 178 -5.83 -16.60 -2.07
C SER A 178 -7.29 -16.57 -1.56
N ASN A 179 -7.51 -16.00 -0.38
CA ASN A 179 -8.80 -15.92 0.30
C ASN A 179 -9.07 -14.49 0.78
N SER A 180 -9.35 -13.61 -0.16
CA SER A 180 -9.57 -12.19 0.14
C SER A 180 -10.99 -11.88 0.64
N ASN A 181 -11.97 -12.74 0.34
CA ASN A 181 -13.36 -12.57 0.77
C ASN A 181 -14.12 -13.91 0.74
N PRO A 182 -14.49 -14.48 1.92
CA PRO A 182 -14.13 -14.00 3.25
C PRO A 182 -12.66 -14.23 3.59
N ILE A 183 -12.12 -13.41 4.49
CA ILE A 183 -10.77 -13.61 5.03
C ILE A 183 -10.76 -14.85 5.92
N HIS A 184 -9.76 -15.69 5.75
CA HIS A 184 -9.58 -16.87 6.61
C HIS A 184 -9.09 -16.45 8.00
N SER A 185 -9.68 -17.04 9.07
CA SER A 185 -9.34 -16.69 10.47
C SER A 185 -7.85 -16.84 10.77
N GLN A 186 -7.23 -17.92 10.29
CA GLN A 186 -5.79 -18.17 10.49
C GLN A 186 -4.89 -17.05 9.96
N ALA A 187 -5.27 -16.41 8.84
CA ALA A 187 -4.50 -15.27 8.32
C ALA A 187 -4.54 -14.10 9.28
N ARG A 188 -5.74 -13.77 9.79
CA ARG A 188 -5.90 -12.70 10.80
C ARG A 188 -5.18 -13.05 12.11
N GLU A 189 -5.32 -14.25 12.62
CA GLU A 189 -4.64 -14.71 13.85
C GLU A 189 -3.11 -14.55 13.73
N ASN A 190 -2.54 -15.00 12.63
CA ASN A 190 -1.11 -14.85 12.36
C ASN A 190 -0.65 -13.39 12.35
N LEU A 191 -1.44 -12.50 11.76
CA LEU A 191 -1.17 -11.05 11.80
C LEU A 191 -1.27 -10.49 13.22
N MET A 192 -2.25 -10.94 14.01
CA MET A 192 -2.42 -10.49 15.39
C MET A 192 -1.27 -10.88 16.30
N HIS A 193 -0.57 -12.01 16.07
CA HIS A 193 0.69 -12.29 16.74
C HIS A 193 1.76 -11.23 16.44
N GLY A 194 1.83 -10.76 15.19
CA GLY A 194 2.71 -9.66 14.83
C GLY A 194 2.33 -8.34 15.51
N VAL A 195 1.01 -8.04 15.60
CA VAL A 195 0.48 -6.87 16.30
C VAL A 195 0.89 -6.89 17.78
N SER A 196 0.70 -8.04 18.46
CA SER A 196 1.09 -8.21 19.86
C SER A 196 2.59 -7.99 20.06
N PHE A 197 3.42 -8.60 19.23
CA PHE A 197 4.87 -8.39 19.26
C PHE A 197 5.25 -6.91 19.13
N LEU A 198 4.67 -6.18 18.17
CA LEU A 198 4.96 -4.76 17.98
C LEU A 198 4.53 -3.92 19.19
N LYS A 199 3.38 -4.25 19.79
CA LYS A 199 2.91 -3.62 21.03
C LYS A 199 3.89 -3.83 22.18
N ASP A 200 4.33 -5.07 22.40
CA ASP A 200 5.25 -5.44 23.48
C ASP A 200 6.61 -4.76 23.34
N LYS A 201 7.01 -4.42 22.09
CA LYS A 201 8.21 -3.63 21.80
C LYS A 201 7.98 -2.12 21.89
N GLY A 202 6.77 -1.68 22.24
CA GLY A 202 6.43 -0.30 22.50
C GLY A 202 6.12 0.52 21.24
N ALA A 203 5.68 -0.10 20.15
CA ALA A 203 5.17 0.62 18.99
C ALA A 203 3.96 1.48 19.40
N GLN A 204 3.90 2.70 18.87
CA GLN A 204 2.81 3.66 19.09
C GLN A 204 1.85 3.68 17.89
N ALA A 205 2.35 3.31 16.71
CA ALA A 205 1.57 3.10 15.50
C ALA A 205 2.02 1.83 14.78
N ILE A 206 1.12 1.25 13.96
CA ILE A 206 1.41 0.11 13.09
C ILE A 206 1.11 0.50 11.67
N ILE A 207 2.08 0.37 10.77
CA ILE A 207 1.86 0.45 9.32
C ILE A 207 1.45 -0.93 8.81
N LEU A 208 0.31 -1.00 8.14
CA LEU A 208 -0.17 -2.17 7.41
C LEU A 208 0.52 -2.22 6.02
N GLY A 209 1.82 -2.57 6.02
CA GLY A 209 2.75 -2.43 4.89
C GLY A 209 2.59 -3.47 3.77
N CYS A 210 1.41 -4.03 3.63
CA CYS A 210 0.91 -4.78 2.48
C CYS A 210 -0.54 -4.42 2.27
N THR A 211 -0.94 -4.16 1.04
CA THR A 211 -2.31 -3.71 0.69
C THR A 211 -3.41 -4.76 0.94
N GLU A 212 -3.03 -6.00 1.20
CA GLU A 212 -3.93 -7.05 1.64
C GLU A 212 -4.19 -7.04 3.14
N ILE A 213 -3.26 -6.56 3.96
CA ILE A 213 -3.41 -6.56 5.44
C ILE A 213 -4.63 -5.74 5.89
N PRO A 214 -4.95 -4.56 5.33
CA PRO A 214 -6.15 -3.82 5.69
C PRO A 214 -7.47 -4.57 5.45
N LEU A 215 -7.48 -5.58 4.58
CA LEU A 215 -8.66 -6.44 4.37
C LEU A 215 -8.92 -7.34 5.59
N ALA A 216 -7.87 -7.71 6.33
CA ALA A 216 -7.95 -8.55 7.52
C ALA A 216 -7.92 -7.73 8.83
N ILE A 217 -7.31 -6.55 8.82
CA ILE A 217 -7.20 -5.64 9.96
C ILE A 217 -7.84 -4.32 9.55
N THR A 218 -9.09 -4.10 9.96
CA THR A 218 -9.91 -2.94 9.60
C THR A 218 -9.98 -1.88 10.70
N GLU A 219 -9.47 -2.20 11.87
CA GLU A 219 -9.52 -1.36 13.06
C GLU A 219 -8.59 -0.14 12.90
N LYS A 220 -9.08 1.05 13.23
CA LYS A 220 -8.30 2.30 13.23
C LYS A 220 -7.29 2.38 14.37
N SER A 221 -7.48 1.56 15.40
CA SER A 221 -6.58 1.42 16.54
C SER A 221 -6.58 -0.02 17.02
N LEU A 222 -5.40 -0.57 17.31
CA LEU A 222 -5.22 -1.91 17.84
C LEU A 222 -4.32 -1.87 19.08
N SER A 223 -4.80 -2.42 20.17
CA SER A 223 -4.03 -2.49 21.43
C SER A 223 -3.45 -1.13 21.87
N GLY A 224 -4.16 -0.03 21.58
CA GLY A 224 -3.72 1.33 21.87
C GLY A 224 -2.69 1.92 20.87
N MET A 225 -2.36 1.20 19.80
CA MET A 225 -1.55 1.70 18.69
C MET A 225 -2.43 2.21 17.56
N VAL A 226 -2.08 3.35 16.97
CA VAL A 226 -2.75 3.86 15.76
C VAL A 226 -2.45 2.92 14.58
N THR A 227 -3.47 2.56 13.83
CA THR A 227 -3.32 1.76 12.61
C THR A 227 -3.20 2.68 11.40
N ILE A 228 -2.08 2.57 10.71
CA ILE A 228 -1.81 3.34 9.49
C ILE A 228 -1.99 2.43 8.28
N ASP A 229 -2.97 2.76 7.47
CA ASP A 229 -3.27 2.07 6.22
C ASP A 229 -2.71 2.87 5.03
N PRO A 230 -1.65 2.40 4.37
CA PRO A 230 -1.04 3.10 3.24
C PRO A 230 -1.96 3.30 2.04
N ALA A 231 -2.92 2.39 1.81
CA ALA A 231 -3.89 2.55 0.73
C ALA A 231 -4.85 3.71 1.02
N ASN A 232 -5.28 3.87 2.28
CA ASN A 232 -6.10 5.01 2.68
C ASN A 232 -5.33 6.34 2.57
N VAL A 233 -4.05 6.34 2.96
CA VAL A 233 -3.18 7.52 2.81
C VAL A 233 -3.01 7.88 1.33
N LEU A 234 -2.74 6.88 0.47
CA LEU A 234 -2.62 7.09 -0.97
C LEU A 234 -3.92 7.63 -1.59
N ALA A 235 -5.08 7.08 -1.22
CA ALA A 235 -6.37 7.58 -1.68
C ALA A 235 -6.55 9.08 -1.36
N ARG A 236 -6.24 9.48 -0.13
CA ARG A 236 -6.28 10.88 0.31
C ARG A 236 -5.33 11.77 -0.48
N ALA A 237 -4.11 11.30 -0.75
CA ALA A 237 -3.13 12.03 -1.54
C ALA A 237 -3.59 12.20 -3.00
N LEU A 238 -4.18 11.16 -3.60
CA LEU A 238 -4.75 11.21 -4.96
C LEU A 238 -5.88 12.24 -5.08
N ILE A 239 -6.80 12.25 -4.11
CA ILE A 239 -7.89 13.25 -4.03
C ILE A 239 -7.31 14.65 -3.91
N ASN A 240 -6.35 14.85 -2.99
CA ASN A 240 -5.74 16.15 -2.76
C ASN A 240 -5.04 16.74 -4.01
N ILE A 241 -4.48 15.89 -4.87
CA ILE A 241 -3.86 16.32 -6.14
C ILE A 241 -4.91 16.72 -7.18
N ILE A 242 -6.04 16.02 -7.25
CA ILE A 242 -7.08 16.27 -8.26
C ILE A 242 -8.01 17.41 -7.85
N ASN A 243 -8.46 17.39 -6.60
CA ASN A 243 -9.34 18.42 -6.04
C ASN A 243 -9.27 18.42 -4.52
N PRO A 244 -8.42 19.26 -3.91
CA PRO A 244 -8.24 19.32 -2.46
C PRO A 244 -9.53 19.69 -1.70
N ASP A 245 -10.43 20.47 -2.30
CA ASP A 245 -11.69 20.89 -1.68
C ASP A 245 -12.66 19.70 -1.51
N LYS A 246 -12.48 18.64 -2.26
CA LYS A 246 -13.26 17.41 -2.13
C LYS A 246 -12.68 16.41 -1.14
N LEU A 247 -11.55 16.69 -0.51
CA LEU A 247 -10.96 15.80 0.48
C LEU A 247 -11.63 15.96 1.84
N LYS A 248 -12.23 14.89 2.38
CA LYS A 248 -12.75 14.87 3.75
C LYS A 248 -11.66 15.24 4.76
N SER A 249 -11.99 16.04 5.76
CA SER A 249 -11.09 16.35 6.86
C SER A 249 -10.62 15.05 7.54
N PHE A 250 -9.34 15.00 7.89
CA PHE A 250 -8.82 13.88 8.65
C PHE A 250 -9.26 14.04 10.11
N LYS A 251 -9.97 13.02 10.62
CA LYS A 251 -10.36 12.93 12.04
C LYS A 251 -9.51 11.83 12.66
N ASN A 252 -8.72 12.19 13.67
CA ASN A 252 -8.00 11.24 14.52
C ASN A 252 -8.96 10.35 15.31
#